data_4bc027a00cfda01181298873eb93e66d
#
_entry.id   4bc027a00cfda01181298873eb93e66d
#
_cell.length_a   1.000
_cell.length_b   1.000
_cell.length_c   1.000
_cell.angle_alpha   90.00
_cell.angle_beta   90.00
_cell.angle_gamma   90.00
#
_symmetry.space_group_name_H-M   'P 1'
#
loop_
_entity.id
_entity.type
_entity.pdbx_description
1 polymer ?
#
loop_
_entity_poly.entity_id
_entity_poly.type
_entity_poly.pdbx_seq_one_letter_code
_entity_poly.pdbx_strand_id
1 'polypeptide(L)'
;VKLRPSIAVLLFVLGAAAGLIGDHSHVITGTTEYLPPSQAIPFIWSSPLYFPILVGSATAFLAELRLHLPAPRSTVTLRQGVAGLAAVLGSYVVTAMLHAAPVVPLTTLICAFAAITFCTLGDRPAIACGVLIAALGPLVEIGIAAAGQFRYAPGSDQLFGVAPWLVPLYFAFGVVAALIGEFAAGARRQAP
;
A
#
# COMPACT_ATOMS: atom_id res chain seq x y z
N VAL A 1 -8.97 -21.01 -4.04
CA VAL A 1 -9.49 -20.25 -5.20
C VAL A 1 -8.35 -19.40 -5.74
N LYS A 2 -8.12 -19.40 -7.05
CA LYS A 2 -7.08 -18.58 -7.70
C LYS A 2 -7.72 -17.40 -8.47
N LEU A 3 -7.02 -16.27 -8.52
CA LEU A 3 -7.37 -15.18 -9.41
C LEU A 3 -7.22 -15.60 -10.88
N ARG A 4 -8.08 -15.09 -11.75
CA ARG A 4 -7.84 -15.18 -13.21
C ARG A 4 -6.66 -14.27 -13.56
N PRO A 5 -5.83 -14.61 -14.55
CA PRO A 5 -4.72 -13.75 -14.96
C PRO A 5 -5.15 -12.32 -15.29
N SER A 6 -6.30 -12.14 -15.96
CA SER A 6 -6.85 -10.82 -16.26
C SER A 6 -7.20 -9.99 -15.01
N ILE A 7 -7.71 -10.64 -13.96
CA ILE A 7 -7.99 -9.98 -12.67
C ILE A 7 -6.69 -9.65 -11.95
N ALA A 8 -5.71 -10.55 -11.96
CA ALA A 8 -4.40 -10.27 -11.38
C ALA A 8 -3.73 -9.06 -12.05
N VAL A 9 -3.80 -8.96 -13.38
CA VAL A 9 -3.32 -7.78 -14.13
C VAL A 9 -4.09 -6.53 -13.75
N LEU A 10 -5.42 -6.60 -13.63
CA LEU A 10 -6.25 -5.46 -13.21
C LEU A 10 -5.87 -4.98 -11.80
N LEU A 11 -5.66 -5.89 -10.87
CA LEU A 11 -5.24 -5.57 -9.50
C LEU A 11 -3.82 -5.00 -9.45
N PHE A 12 -2.92 -5.52 -10.28
CA PHE A 12 -1.59 -4.95 -10.46
C PHE A 12 -1.69 -3.50 -10.97
N VAL A 13 -2.46 -3.24 -12.01
CA VAL A 13 -2.64 -1.87 -12.55
C VAL A 13 -3.28 -0.94 -11.53
N LEU A 14 -4.30 -1.41 -10.80
CA LEU A 14 -4.94 -0.65 -9.72
C LEU A 14 -3.94 -0.27 -8.62
N GLY A 15 -3.16 -1.22 -8.16
CA GLY A 15 -2.13 -0.99 -7.14
C GLY A 15 -1.02 -0.05 -7.63
N ALA A 16 -0.54 -0.25 -8.87
CA ALA A 16 0.45 0.61 -9.49
C ALA A 16 -0.05 2.07 -9.61
N ALA A 17 -1.29 2.27 -10.06
CA ALA A 17 -1.90 3.59 -10.18
C ALA A 17 -2.07 4.27 -8.81
N ALA A 18 -2.57 3.54 -7.81
CA ALA A 18 -2.70 4.06 -6.44
C ALA A 18 -1.34 4.41 -5.84
N GLY A 19 -0.33 3.56 -6.07
CA GLY A 19 1.05 3.83 -5.65
C GLY A 19 1.61 5.09 -6.29
N LEU A 20 1.42 5.27 -7.61
CA LEU A 20 1.86 6.48 -8.32
C LEU A 20 1.23 7.76 -7.77
N ILE A 21 -0.07 7.74 -7.43
CA ILE A 21 -0.76 8.90 -6.84
C ILE A 21 -0.17 9.24 -5.48
N GLY A 22 0.03 8.22 -4.63
CA GLY A 22 0.59 8.42 -3.29
C GLY A 22 2.04 8.92 -3.34
N ASP A 23 2.88 8.28 -4.14
CA ASP A 23 4.29 8.67 -4.27
C ASP A 23 4.44 10.06 -4.90
N HIS A 24 3.66 10.39 -5.93
CA HIS A 24 3.61 11.74 -6.47
C HIS A 24 3.31 12.79 -5.39
N SER A 25 2.33 12.50 -4.51
CA SER A 25 2.00 13.37 -3.39
C SER A 25 3.20 13.60 -2.47
N HIS A 26 3.98 12.55 -2.19
CA HIS A 26 5.19 12.62 -1.37
C HIS A 26 6.30 13.45 -2.05
N VAL A 27 6.50 13.26 -3.34
CA VAL A 27 7.52 14.00 -4.09
C VAL A 27 7.22 15.48 -4.16
N ILE A 28 5.98 15.87 -4.49
CA ILE A 28 5.61 17.29 -4.62
C ILE A 28 5.57 18.04 -3.30
N THR A 29 5.37 17.35 -2.18
CA THR A 29 5.42 17.96 -0.83
C THR A 29 6.82 17.95 -0.23
N GLY A 30 7.79 17.28 -0.88
CA GLY A 30 9.13 17.13 -0.34
C GLY A 30 9.22 16.11 0.81
N THR A 31 8.20 15.27 1.01
CA THR A 31 8.24 14.16 1.96
C THR A 31 9.31 13.14 1.59
N THR A 32 9.47 12.89 0.28
CA THR A 32 10.51 12.05 -0.31
C THR A 32 11.20 12.78 -1.46
N GLU A 33 12.47 12.45 -1.69
CA GLU A 33 13.27 12.96 -2.79
C GLU A 33 14.02 11.79 -3.44
N TYR A 34 13.88 11.65 -4.76
CA TYR A 34 14.67 10.69 -5.54
C TYR A 34 16.07 11.23 -5.82
N LEU A 35 17.09 10.41 -5.56
CA LEU A 35 18.49 10.77 -5.65
C LEU A 35 19.06 10.42 -7.04
N PRO A 36 20.26 10.93 -7.43
CA PRO A 36 20.84 10.72 -8.76
C PRO A 36 20.88 9.27 -9.25
N PRO A 37 21.17 8.23 -8.42
CA PRO A 37 21.15 6.85 -8.89
C PRO A 37 19.80 6.39 -9.44
N SER A 38 18.68 6.90 -8.90
CA SER A 38 17.35 6.57 -9.41
C SER A 38 17.05 7.19 -10.77
N GLN A 39 17.71 8.31 -11.10
CA GLN A 39 17.52 9.01 -12.38
C GLN A 39 18.03 8.22 -13.60
N ALA A 40 18.85 7.19 -13.38
CA ALA A 40 19.23 6.25 -14.43
C ALA A 40 18.10 5.29 -14.84
N ILE A 41 17.01 5.25 -14.07
CA ILE A 41 15.85 4.39 -14.30
C ILE A 41 14.74 5.23 -14.96
N PRO A 42 14.00 4.70 -15.94
CA PRO A 42 12.86 5.41 -16.51
C PRO A 42 11.83 5.79 -15.43
N PHE A 43 11.28 7.00 -15.54
CA PHE A 43 10.23 7.51 -14.64
C PHE A 43 8.86 7.41 -15.30
N ILE A 44 7.85 7.10 -14.49
CA ILE A 44 6.44 7.31 -14.80
C ILE A 44 5.95 8.38 -13.84
N TRP A 45 5.56 9.54 -14.36
CA TRP A 45 5.20 10.72 -13.61
C TRP A 45 6.37 11.18 -12.73
N SER A 46 6.26 11.09 -11.38
CA SER A 46 7.34 11.47 -10.44
C SER A 46 8.09 10.27 -9.86
N SER A 47 7.75 9.07 -10.26
CA SER A 47 8.24 7.83 -9.67
C SER A 47 9.11 7.03 -10.65
N PRO A 48 10.25 6.49 -10.22
CA PRO A 48 11.00 5.55 -11.04
C PRO A 48 10.18 4.26 -11.25
N LEU A 49 10.34 3.64 -12.41
CA LEU A 49 9.52 2.52 -12.88
C LEU A 49 9.42 1.35 -11.89
N TYR A 50 10.45 1.10 -11.09
CA TYR A 50 10.41 0.03 -10.09
C TYR A 50 9.31 0.23 -9.04
N PHE A 51 8.99 1.47 -8.68
CA PHE A 51 8.04 1.76 -7.61
C PHE A 51 6.61 1.27 -7.94
N PRO A 52 5.97 1.69 -9.07
CA PRO A 52 4.65 1.18 -9.41
C PRO A 52 4.65 -0.34 -9.66
N ILE A 53 5.76 -0.92 -10.15
CA ILE A 53 5.90 -2.37 -10.31
C ILE A 53 5.85 -3.06 -8.94
N LEU A 54 6.57 -2.56 -7.93
CA LEU A 54 6.56 -3.13 -6.57
C LEU A 54 5.17 -3.06 -5.95
N VAL A 55 4.52 -1.88 -5.98
CA VAL A 55 3.19 -1.70 -5.37
C VAL A 55 2.12 -2.52 -6.11
N GLY A 56 2.14 -2.54 -7.44
CA GLY A 56 1.22 -3.35 -8.25
C GLY A 56 1.41 -4.85 -7.99
N SER A 57 2.65 -5.31 -7.94
CA SER A 57 2.98 -6.72 -7.63
C SER A 57 2.54 -7.11 -6.22
N ALA A 58 2.79 -6.25 -5.23
CA ALA A 58 2.35 -6.48 -3.85
C ALA A 58 0.81 -6.55 -3.77
N THR A 59 0.09 -5.67 -4.48
CA THR A 59 -1.38 -5.68 -4.53
C THR A 59 -1.92 -7.00 -5.07
N ALA A 60 -1.43 -7.43 -6.24
CA ALA A 60 -1.85 -8.68 -6.86
C ALA A 60 -1.47 -9.90 -6.00
N PHE A 61 -0.27 -9.92 -5.43
CA PHE A 61 0.20 -10.99 -4.56
C PHE A 61 -0.63 -11.10 -3.28
N LEU A 62 -0.89 -10.01 -2.58
CA LEU A 62 -1.66 -10.01 -1.33
C LEU A 62 -3.13 -10.40 -1.57
N ALA A 63 -3.71 -9.96 -2.68
CA ALA A 63 -5.04 -10.36 -3.10
C ALA A 63 -5.12 -11.88 -3.37
N GLU A 64 -4.14 -12.44 -4.08
CA GLU A 64 -4.04 -13.87 -4.31
C GLU A 64 -3.78 -14.64 -3.01
N LEU A 65 -2.85 -14.17 -2.17
CA LEU A 65 -2.54 -14.76 -0.87
C LEU A 65 -3.79 -14.89 0.00
N ARG A 66 -4.63 -13.83 0.07
CA ARG A 66 -5.88 -13.86 0.83
C ARG A 66 -6.79 -15.01 0.41
N LEU A 67 -6.85 -15.34 -0.87
CA LEU A 67 -7.70 -16.41 -1.38
C LEU A 67 -7.19 -17.82 -1.03
N HIS A 68 -5.93 -17.94 -0.61
CA HIS A 68 -5.32 -19.18 -0.11
C HIS A 68 -5.42 -19.29 1.43
N LEU A 69 -5.74 -18.22 2.13
CA LEU A 69 -6.00 -18.23 3.57
C LEU A 69 -7.41 -18.76 3.86
N PRO A 70 -7.69 -19.22 5.11
CA PRO A 70 -9.01 -19.76 5.48
C PRO A 70 -10.15 -18.78 5.26
N ALA A 71 -11.33 -19.33 4.93
CA ALA A 71 -12.63 -18.65 4.90
C ALA A 71 -12.66 -17.32 4.14
N PRO A 72 -12.29 -17.27 2.84
CA PRO A 72 -12.43 -16.03 2.07
C PRO A 72 -13.92 -15.64 1.97
N ARG A 73 -14.21 -14.36 2.26
CA ARG A 73 -15.58 -13.83 2.26
C ARG A 73 -16.11 -13.77 0.82
N SER A 74 -17.36 -14.19 0.65
CA SER A 74 -18.06 -14.11 -0.65
C SER A 74 -19.00 -12.91 -0.77
N THR A 75 -19.19 -12.16 0.32
CA THR A 75 -20.17 -11.07 0.44
C THR A 75 -19.55 -9.68 0.40
N VAL A 76 -18.27 -9.57 0.05
CA VAL A 76 -17.60 -8.26 -0.09
C VAL A 76 -18.24 -7.48 -1.22
N THR A 77 -18.65 -6.26 -0.93
CA THR A 77 -19.35 -5.37 -1.87
C THR A 77 -18.39 -4.41 -2.55
N LEU A 78 -18.77 -3.89 -3.72
CA LEU A 78 -18.04 -2.82 -4.40
C LEU A 78 -17.84 -1.60 -3.49
N ARG A 79 -18.87 -1.23 -2.70
CA ARG A 79 -18.80 -0.11 -1.75
C ARG A 79 -17.67 -0.31 -0.73
N GLN A 80 -17.49 -1.52 -0.21
CA GLN A 80 -16.40 -1.84 0.71
C GLN A 80 -15.04 -1.76 0.02
N GLY A 81 -14.93 -2.27 -1.21
CA GLY A 81 -13.70 -2.17 -1.99
C GLY A 81 -13.29 -0.72 -2.25
N VAL A 82 -14.24 0.12 -2.69
CA VAL A 82 -14.01 1.56 -2.92
C VAL A 82 -13.66 2.28 -1.62
N ALA A 83 -14.37 1.99 -0.52
CA ALA A 83 -14.07 2.57 0.79
C ALA A 83 -12.66 2.21 1.28
N GLY A 84 -12.24 0.95 1.09
CA GLY A 84 -10.89 0.50 1.42
C GLY A 84 -9.83 1.21 0.60
N LEU A 85 -10.01 1.28 -0.72
CA LEU A 85 -9.08 2.00 -1.60
C LEU A 85 -8.95 3.47 -1.20
N ALA A 86 -10.09 4.15 -0.94
CA ALA A 86 -10.11 5.53 -0.50
C ALA A 86 -9.42 5.72 0.87
N ALA A 87 -9.61 4.78 1.80
CA ALA A 87 -8.98 4.84 3.12
C ALA A 87 -7.45 4.74 3.03
N VAL A 88 -6.93 3.78 2.25
CA VAL A 88 -5.47 3.60 2.09
C VAL A 88 -4.85 4.76 1.32
N LEU A 89 -5.43 5.12 0.17
CA LEU A 89 -4.93 6.23 -0.64
C LEU A 89 -5.01 7.56 0.12
N GLY A 90 -6.13 7.80 0.83
CA GLY A 90 -6.29 8.96 1.70
C GLY A 90 -5.25 9.01 2.82
N SER A 91 -4.98 7.89 3.47
CA SER A 91 -3.92 7.80 4.50
C SER A 91 -2.54 8.11 3.91
N TYR A 92 -2.25 7.61 2.70
CA TYR A 92 -1.00 7.88 2.00
C TYR A 92 -0.85 9.38 1.67
N VAL A 93 -1.89 10.01 1.11
CA VAL A 93 -1.88 11.45 0.81
C VAL A 93 -1.78 12.28 2.11
N VAL A 94 -2.44 11.87 3.19
CA VAL A 94 -2.34 12.56 4.50
C VAL A 94 -0.91 12.57 5.02
N THR A 95 -0.13 11.49 4.86
CA THR A 95 1.29 11.49 5.27
C THR A 95 2.12 12.49 4.47
N ALA A 96 1.80 12.70 3.20
CA ALA A 96 2.42 13.74 2.37
C ALA A 96 2.02 15.15 2.84
N MET A 97 0.73 15.39 3.07
CA MET A 97 0.23 16.70 3.49
C MET A 97 0.73 17.13 4.87
N LEU A 98 0.95 16.17 5.76
CA LEU A 98 1.41 16.38 7.14
C LEU A 98 2.92 16.10 7.30
N HIS A 99 3.70 16.14 6.22
CA HIS A 99 5.13 15.82 6.25
C HIS A 99 5.95 16.68 7.24
N ALA A 100 5.53 17.93 7.51
CA ALA A 100 6.17 18.81 8.48
C ALA A 100 5.69 18.58 9.94
N ALA A 101 4.70 17.72 10.16
CA ALA A 101 4.25 17.40 11.51
C ALA A 101 5.27 16.53 12.25
N PRO A 102 5.33 16.60 13.60
CA PRO A 102 6.17 15.71 14.36
C PRO A 102 5.83 14.23 14.07
N VAL A 103 6.86 13.38 13.93
CA VAL A 103 6.70 12.01 13.45
C VAL A 103 5.83 11.14 14.37
N VAL A 104 5.90 11.33 15.69
CA VAL A 104 5.13 10.53 16.64
C VAL A 104 3.63 10.78 16.53
N PRO A 105 3.11 12.03 16.59
CA PRO A 105 1.70 12.31 16.30
C PRO A 105 1.22 11.81 14.94
N LEU A 106 2.01 11.99 13.89
CA LEU A 106 1.66 11.52 12.55
C LEU A 106 1.57 9.99 12.52
N THR A 107 2.56 9.29 13.07
CA THR A 107 2.53 7.82 13.17
C THR A 107 1.32 7.33 13.95
N THR A 108 0.98 8.01 15.07
CA THR A 108 -0.20 7.68 15.87
C THR A 108 -1.49 7.86 15.07
N LEU A 109 -1.60 8.93 14.28
CA LEU A 109 -2.75 9.16 13.39
C LEU A 109 -2.90 8.05 12.36
N ILE A 110 -1.80 7.64 11.72
CA ILE A 110 -1.84 6.56 10.73
C ILE A 110 -2.13 5.20 11.39
N CYS A 111 -1.65 4.96 12.62
CA CYS A 111 -2.07 3.79 13.41
C CYS A 111 -3.59 3.77 13.65
N ALA A 112 -4.18 4.92 13.99
CA ALA A 112 -5.63 5.02 14.16
C ALA A 112 -6.39 4.74 12.86
N PHE A 113 -5.95 5.28 11.73
CA PHE A 113 -6.55 4.99 10.43
C PHE A 113 -6.41 3.52 10.04
N ALA A 114 -5.27 2.91 10.28
CA ALA A 114 -5.05 1.48 10.04
C ALA A 114 -5.98 0.61 10.92
N ALA A 115 -6.13 0.95 12.20
CA ALA A 115 -7.03 0.27 13.11
C ALA A 115 -8.51 0.40 12.67
N ILE A 116 -8.95 1.61 12.31
CA ILE A 116 -10.31 1.85 11.80
C ILE A 116 -10.53 1.04 10.51
N THR A 117 -9.59 1.08 9.58
CA THR A 117 -9.66 0.32 8.33
C THR A 117 -9.79 -1.18 8.60
N PHE A 118 -8.99 -1.70 9.52
CA PHE A 118 -9.08 -3.11 9.89
C PHE A 118 -10.42 -3.44 10.59
N CYS A 119 -10.84 -2.65 11.56
CA CYS A 119 -12.07 -2.91 12.32
C CYS A 119 -13.34 -2.83 11.45
N THR A 120 -13.32 -2.00 10.39
CA THR A 120 -14.48 -1.79 9.51
C THR A 120 -14.49 -2.71 8.29
N LEU A 121 -13.32 -3.05 7.75
CA LEU A 121 -13.19 -3.74 6.47
C LEU A 121 -12.43 -5.07 6.56
N GLY A 122 -11.60 -5.24 7.58
CA GLY A 122 -10.78 -6.44 7.76
C GLY A 122 -11.53 -7.64 8.32
N ASP A 123 -10.86 -8.77 8.29
CA ASP A 123 -11.19 -9.99 9.01
C ASP A 123 -9.92 -10.61 9.61
N ARG A 124 -10.07 -11.65 10.44
CA ARG A 124 -8.92 -12.29 11.09
C ARG A 124 -7.83 -12.76 10.10
N PRO A 125 -8.15 -13.44 8.98
CA PRO A 125 -7.13 -13.82 8.00
C PRO A 125 -6.46 -12.64 7.29
N ALA A 126 -7.14 -11.49 7.12
CA ALA A 126 -6.53 -10.29 6.54
C ALA A 126 -5.38 -9.72 7.39
N ILE A 127 -5.34 -10.04 8.70
CA ILE A 127 -4.22 -9.68 9.58
C ILE A 127 -2.90 -10.25 9.02
N ALA A 128 -2.91 -11.49 8.51
CA ALA A 128 -1.71 -12.09 7.94
C ALA A 128 -1.19 -11.29 6.73
N CYS A 129 -2.07 -10.83 5.84
CA CYS A 129 -1.70 -9.97 4.71
C CYS A 129 -1.18 -8.60 5.21
N GLY A 130 -1.86 -8.01 6.20
CA GLY A 130 -1.46 -6.75 6.81
C GLY A 130 -0.08 -6.82 7.48
N VAL A 131 0.14 -7.81 8.34
CA VAL A 131 1.42 -8.00 9.06
C VAL A 131 2.56 -8.31 8.08
N LEU A 132 2.31 -9.17 7.10
CA LEU A 132 3.32 -9.51 6.10
C LEU A 132 3.85 -8.28 5.39
N ILE A 133 2.97 -7.44 4.85
CA ILE A 133 3.42 -6.27 4.09
C ILE A 133 3.86 -5.12 5.00
N ALA A 134 3.34 -5.02 6.24
CA ALA A 134 3.84 -4.08 7.25
C ALA A 134 5.30 -4.36 7.65
N ALA A 135 5.75 -5.60 7.51
CA ALA A 135 7.16 -5.96 7.70
C ALA A 135 7.95 -5.80 6.39
N LEU A 136 7.48 -6.40 5.30
CA LEU A 136 8.24 -6.43 4.03
C LEU A 136 8.32 -5.07 3.34
N GLY A 137 7.25 -4.27 3.36
CA GLY A 137 7.22 -2.96 2.71
C GLY A 137 8.32 -2.03 3.22
N PRO A 138 8.34 -1.72 4.54
CA PRO A 138 9.39 -0.89 5.10
C PRO A 138 10.79 -1.49 4.93
N LEU A 139 10.97 -2.81 5.02
CA LEU A 139 12.26 -3.45 4.78
C LEU A 139 12.77 -3.25 3.36
N VAL A 140 11.90 -3.34 2.38
CA VAL A 140 12.24 -3.05 0.97
C VAL A 140 12.61 -1.58 0.82
N GLU A 141 11.84 -0.66 1.39
CA GLU A 141 12.14 0.77 1.33
C GLU A 141 13.46 1.12 2.03
N ILE A 142 13.75 0.54 3.20
CA ILE A 142 15.03 0.69 3.88
C ILE A 142 16.18 0.24 2.97
N GLY A 143 16.03 -0.90 2.29
CA GLY A 143 17.03 -1.40 1.36
C GLY A 143 17.25 -0.45 0.18
N ILE A 144 16.18 0.09 -0.41
CA ILE A 144 16.25 1.02 -1.55
C ILE A 144 16.84 2.38 -1.11
N ALA A 145 16.46 2.89 0.07
CA ALA A 145 17.01 4.10 0.65
C ALA A 145 18.51 3.94 0.99
N ALA A 146 18.89 2.80 1.60
CA ALA A 146 20.29 2.47 1.88
C ALA A 146 21.14 2.33 0.60
N ALA A 147 20.53 1.94 -0.51
CA ALA A 147 21.17 1.94 -1.84
C ALA A 147 21.26 3.34 -2.47
N GLY A 148 20.84 4.39 -1.77
CA GLY A 148 20.93 5.77 -2.23
C GLY A 148 19.96 6.11 -3.38
N GLN A 149 18.85 5.38 -3.52
CA GLN A 149 17.88 5.63 -4.59
C GLN A 149 16.96 6.81 -4.26
N PHE A 150 16.55 6.93 -2.98
CA PHE A 150 15.73 8.02 -2.48
C PHE A 150 16.02 8.28 -1.00
N ARG A 151 15.47 9.38 -0.48
CA ARG A 151 15.51 9.71 0.95
C ARG A 151 14.19 10.31 1.39
N TYR A 152 13.88 10.15 2.66
CA TYR A 152 12.82 10.89 3.35
C TYR A 152 13.31 12.26 3.82
N ALA A 153 12.37 13.19 4.00
CA ALA A 153 12.66 14.48 4.62
C ALA A 153 13.26 14.30 6.02
N PRO A 154 14.22 15.16 6.43
CA PRO A 154 14.79 15.12 7.77
C PRO A 154 13.70 15.17 8.86
N GLY A 155 13.82 14.27 9.85
CA GLY A 155 12.85 14.13 10.94
C GLY A 155 11.73 13.10 10.65
N SER A 156 11.47 12.74 9.40
CA SER A 156 10.59 11.62 9.04
C SER A 156 11.32 10.29 8.86
N ASP A 157 12.64 10.29 8.79
CA ASP A 157 13.54 9.19 8.47
C ASP A 157 13.96 8.33 9.67
N GLN A 158 13.15 8.31 10.74
CA GLN A 158 13.52 7.76 12.05
C GLN A 158 13.50 6.22 12.12
N LEU A 159 13.01 5.52 11.12
CA LEU A 159 13.02 4.06 11.03
C LEU A 159 14.08 3.62 10.01
N PHE A 160 15.36 3.62 10.42
CA PHE A 160 16.49 3.21 9.56
C PHE A 160 16.51 3.92 8.19
N GLY A 161 16.26 5.24 8.19
CA GLY A 161 16.27 6.07 6.98
C GLY A 161 14.91 6.17 6.25
N VAL A 162 13.86 5.53 6.76
CA VAL A 162 12.49 5.66 6.26
C VAL A 162 11.54 6.08 7.39
N ALA A 163 10.29 6.36 7.04
CA ALA A 163 9.34 6.90 8.00
C ALA A 163 8.64 5.80 8.84
N PRO A 164 8.52 5.95 10.18
CA PRO A 164 7.85 4.97 11.05
C PRO A 164 6.37 4.74 10.71
N TRP A 165 5.66 5.75 10.21
CA TRP A 165 4.26 5.63 9.80
C TRP A 165 4.03 4.72 8.57
N LEU A 166 5.10 4.30 7.89
CA LEU A 166 5.00 3.27 6.85
C LEU A 166 4.45 1.96 7.38
N VAL A 167 4.84 1.56 8.59
CA VAL A 167 4.40 0.28 9.18
C VAL A 167 2.88 0.18 9.25
N PRO A 168 2.15 1.11 9.91
CA PRO A 168 0.70 1.05 9.94
C PRO A 168 0.06 1.34 8.57
N LEU A 169 0.66 2.17 7.71
CA LEU A 169 0.18 2.40 6.36
C LEU A 169 0.21 1.11 5.53
N TYR A 170 1.31 0.38 5.54
CA TYR A 170 1.43 -0.92 4.88
C TYR A 170 0.49 -1.96 5.47
N PHE A 171 0.28 -1.95 6.80
CA PHE A 171 -0.72 -2.84 7.40
C PHE A 171 -2.12 -2.60 6.81
N ALA A 172 -2.57 -1.35 6.75
CA ALA A 172 -3.86 -0.99 6.13
C ALA A 172 -3.91 -1.37 4.65
N PHE A 173 -2.83 -1.15 3.91
CA PHE A 173 -2.70 -1.57 2.52
C PHE A 173 -2.90 -3.08 2.36
N GLY A 174 -2.26 -3.90 3.19
CA GLY A 174 -2.39 -5.36 3.16
C GLY A 174 -3.81 -5.84 3.45
N VAL A 175 -4.49 -5.22 4.42
CA VAL A 175 -5.90 -5.49 4.74
C VAL A 175 -6.81 -5.17 3.55
N VAL A 176 -6.59 -4.04 2.90
CA VAL A 176 -7.41 -3.60 1.75
C VAL A 176 -7.11 -4.42 0.49
N ALA A 177 -5.86 -4.78 0.23
CA ALA A 177 -5.49 -5.66 -0.87
C ALA A 177 -6.17 -7.04 -0.72
N ALA A 178 -6.20 -7.57 0.51
CA ALA A 178 -6.93 -8.79 0.85
C ALA A 178 -8.44 -8.66 0.56
N LEU A 179 -9.07 -7.57 1.02
CA LEU A 179 -10.48 -7.26 0.78
C LEU A 179 -10.82 -7.21 -0.72
N ILE A 180 -9.98 -6.53 -1.52
CA ILE A 180 -10.20 -6.38 -2.97
C ILE A 180 -10.03 -7.75 -3.66
N GLY A 181 -9.11 -8.59 -3.20
CA GLY A 181 -8.96 -9.97 -3.67
C GLY A 181 -10.23 -10.80 -3.46
N GLU A 182 -10.85 -10.69 -2.28
CA GLU A 182 -12.13 -11.35 -1.97
C GLU A 182 -13.28 -10.82 -2.84
N PHE A 183 -13.37 -9.50 -3.01
CA PHE A 183 -14.36 -8.87 -3.89
C PHE A 183 -14.23 -9.41 -5.33
N ALA A 184 -13.03 -9.42 -5.87
CA ALA A 184 -12.75 -9.90 -7.22
C ALA A 184 -13.09 -11.39 -7.41
N ALA A 185 -12.90 -12.22 -6.37
CA ALA A 185 -13.28 -13.63 -6.38
C ALA A 185 -14.79 -13.83 -6.18
N GLY A 186 -15.46 -12.99 -5.39
CA GLY A 186 -16.90 -13.04 -5.12
C GLY A 186 -17.75 -12.63 -6.32
N ALA A 187 -17.38 -11.56 -7.00
CA ALA A 187 -18.05 -11.09 -8.22
C ALA A 187 -18.11 -12.18 -9.30
N ARG A 188 -17.14 -13.07 -9.29
CA ARG A 188 -17.04 -14.20 -10.21
C ARG A 188 -18.08 -15.31 -9.96
N ARG A 189 -18.56 -15.47 -8.71
CA ARG A 189 -19.55 -16.50 -8.35
C ARG A 189 -20.98 -16.07 -8.67
N GLN A 190 -21.19 -14.78 -8.92
CA GLN A 190 -22.49 -14.18 -9.23
C GLN A 190 -22.70 -13.91 -10.74
N ALA A 191 -21.67 -14.09 -11.57
CA ALA A 191 -21.81 -14.05 -13.01
C ALA A 191 -22.48 -15.34 -13.49
N PRO A 192 -23.59 -15.28 -14.31
CA PRO A 192 -24.33 -16.43 -14.82
C PRO A 192 -23.47 -17.30 -15.72
#